data_fdbdd86e673af487afd47b9da2859203
#
_entry.id   fdbdd86e673af487afd47b9da2859203
#
_cell.length_a   1.000
_cell.length_b   1.000
_cell.length_c   1.000
_cell.angle_alpha   90.00
_cell.angle_beta   90.00
_cell.angle_gamma   90.00
#
_symmetry.space_group_name_H-M   'P 1'
#
loop_
_entity.id
_entity.type
_entity.pdbx_description
1 polymer ?
#
loop_
_entity_poly.entity_id
_entity_poly.type
_entity_poly.pdbx_seq_one_letter_code
_entity_poly.pdbx_strand_id
1 'polypeptide(L)'
;MRGQTTGVRPDPVVGKKLFQEHCSACHGLEGGGGRGPSLQTPRLKHASDENGLKALIGNGISPEMPGAWYLTDDEIASVAGYVLTLGSVPREKVPGDATHGASVYAQANCGMCHILAGQGSCVGPDLTEVGARRGATQLRQTLQHPERTIPEGFMLVEAVLSSGDSIRGIRMNEDSFSIQIRDLSGRFYSFRKADLKELKKLRGVTPMPSYESGLSATELDDLVAYLAAQRGPS
;
A
#
# COMPACT_ATOMS: atom_id res chain seq x y z
N MET A 1 -42.40 0.87 -9.49
CA MET A 1 -42.16 0.65 -10.91
C MET A 1 -40.69 0.29 -11.02
N ARG A 2 -40.39 -0.98 -11.33
CA ARG A 2 -38.99 -1.43 -11.53
C ARG A 2 -38.63 -1.05 -12.97
N GLY A 3 -37.64 -0.15 -13.13
CA GLY A 3 -37.10 0.19 -14.43
C GLY A 3 -36.48 -1.04 -15.11
N GLN A 4 -36.80 -1.21 -16.38
CA GLN A 4 -36.24 -2.26 -17.22
C GLN A 4 -34.71 -2.03 -17.32
N THR A 5 -33.93 -2.99 -16.84
CA THR A 5 -32.49 -3.07 -17.09
C THR A 5 -32.31 -3.34 -18.59
N THR A 6 -31.95 -2.34 -19.35
CA THR A 6 -31.39 -2.52 -20.68
C THR A 6 -30.04 -3.22 -20.48
N GLY A 7 -29.99 -4.52 -20.76
CA GLY A 7 -28.80 -5.32 -20.61
C GLY A 7 -27.68 -4.87 -21.56
N VAL A 8 -26.98 -3.82 -21.18
CA VAL A 8 -25.71 -3.45 -21.80
C VAL A 8 -24.70 -4.51 -21.38
N ARG A 9 -24.10 -5.19 -22.34
CA ARG A 9 -23.00 -6.12 -22.04
C ARG A 9 -21.85 -5.34 -21.42
N PRO A 10 -21.24 -5.85 -20.34
CA PRO A 10 -20.05 -5.25 -19.78
C PRO A 10 -19.01 -5.00 -20.88
N ASP A 11 -18.54 -3.75 -21.03
CA ASP A 11 -17.53 -3.38 -22.01
C ASP A 11 -16.17 -3.23 -21.29
N PRO A 12 -15.20 -4.13 -21.55
CA PRO A 12 -13.88 -4.05 -20.92
C PRO A 12 -13.13 -2.76 -21.25
N VAL A 13 -13.39 -2.10 -22.38
CA VAL A 13 -12.75 -0.83 -22.76
C VAL A 13 -13.31 0.29 -21.89
N VAL A 14 -14.62 0.36 -21.71
CA VAL A 14 -15.28 1.28 -20.77
C VAL A 14 -14.82 0.97 -19.35
N GLY A 15 -14.77 -0.30 -18.97
CA GLY A 15 -14.30 -0.75 -17.67
C GLY A 15 -12.86 -0.32 -17.38
N LYS A 16 -11.95 -0.43 -18.35
CA LYS A 16 -10.56 0.07 -18.22
C LYS A 16 -10.53 1.57 -17.96
N LYS A 17 -11.28 2.36 -18.71
CA LYS A 17 -11.33 3.80 -18.55
C LYS A 17 -11.82 4.19 -17.16
N LEU A 18 -12.97 3.65 -16.74
CA LEU A 18 -13.53 3.89 -15.41
C LEU A 18 -12.57 3.45 -14.28
N PHE A 19 -11.91 2.33 -14.46
CA PHE A 19 -10.89 1.85 -13.53
C PHE A 19 -9.74 2.86 -13.40
N GLN A 20 -9.24 3.36 -14.51
CA GLN A 20 -8.16 4.34 -14.52
C GLN A 20 -8.58 5.68 -13.88
N GLU A 21 -9.82 6.10 -14.04
CA GLU A 21 -10.34 7.34 -13.47
C GLU A 21 -10.60 7.22 -11.94
N HIS A 22 -11.10 6.09 -11.48
CA HIS A 22 -11.64 5.96 -10.11
C HIS A 22 -10.85 5.02 -9.19
N CYS A 23 -10.14 4.03 -9.74
CA CYS A 23 -9.53 2.96 -8.97
C CYS A 23 -8.00 3.00 -8.98
N SER A 24 -7.41 3.60 -10.03
CA SER A 24 -5.96 3.59 -10.26
C SER A 24 -5.15 4.27 -9.16
N ALA A 25 -5.70 5.29 -8.49
CA ALA A 25 -5.03 5.98 -7.39
C ALA A 25 -4.65 5.04 -6.23
N CYS A 26 -5.41 3.95 -6.05
CA CYS A 26 -5.13 2.94 -5.04
C CYS A 26 -4.53 1.66 -5.64
N HIS A 27 -5.05 1.19 -6.77
CA HIS A 27 -4.68 -0.10 -7.36
C HIS A 27 -3.60 -0.02 -8.46
N GLY A 28 -3.11 1.18 -8.79
CA GLY A 28 -2.16 1.41 -9.88
C GLY A 28 -2.87 1.45 -11.26
N LEU A 29 -2.26 2.13 -12.22
CA LEU A 29 -2.86 2.44 -13.52
C LEU A 29 -3.30 1.19 -14.31
N GLU A 30 -2.53 0.11 -14.18
CA GLU A 30 -2.77 -1.19 -14.81
C GLU A 30 -3.14 -2.28 -13.78
N GLY A 31 -3.57 -1.90 -12.58
CA GLY A 31 -3.96 -2.84 -11.52
C GLY A 31 -2.80 -3.55 -10.83
N GLY A 32 -1.57 -3.09 -11.01
CA GLY A 32 -0.37 -3.69 -10.42
C GLY A 32 -0.19 -3.46 -8.91
N GLY A 33 -1.11 -2.74 -8.29
CA GLY A 33 -1.07 -2.40 -6.87
C GLY A 33 -0.55 -1.00 -6.57
N GLY A 34 -0.76 -0.56 -5.35
CA GLY A 34 -0.38 0.75 -4.86
C GLY A 34 -0.68 0.87 -3.37
N ARG A 35 -1.55 1.78 -2.98
CA ARG A 35 -2.16 1.80 -1.65
C ARG A 35 -3.03 0.56 -1.44
N GLY A 36 -3.77 0.18 -2.48
CA GLY A 36 -4.53 -1.06 -2.54
C GLY A 36 -3.68 -2.23 -3.06
N PRO A 37 -4.18 -3.47 -2.93
CA PRO A 37 -3.49 -4.65 -3.41
C PRO A 37 -3.37 -4.68 -4.94
N SER A 38 -2.40 -5.46 -5.45
CA SER A 38 -2.36 -5.83 -6.86
C SER A 38 -3.61 -6.65 -7.21
N LEU A 39 -4.24 -6.30 -8.34
CA LEU A 39 -5.37 -7.04 -8.92
C LEU A 39 -4.91 -7.98 -10.06
N GLN A 40 -3.63 -7.95 -10.40
CA GLN A 40 -3.01 -8.85 -11.37
C GLN A 40 -2.77 -10.24 -10.72
N THR A 41 -3.85 -10.87 -10.28
CA THR A 41 -3.82 -12.15 -9.58
C THR A 41 -4.96 -13.04 -10.07
N PRO A 42 -4.73 -14.37 -10.25
CA PRO A 42 -5.77 -15.30 -10.68
C PRO A 42 -6.95 -15.41 -9.71
N ARG A 43 -6.73 -15.07 -8.45
CA ARG A 43 -7.77 -15.08 -7.41
C ARG A 43 -7.71 -13.79 -6.61
N LEU A 44 -8.85 -13.11 -6.53
CA LEU A 44 -9.03 -11.94 -5.69
C LEU A 44 -9.38 -12.41 -4.26
N LYS A 45 -8.76 -11.79 -3.25
CA LYS A 45 -8.90 -12.19 -1.84
C LYS A 45 -10.33 -12.10 -1.32
N HIS A 46 -11.09 -11.09 -1.77
CA HIS A 46 -12.41 -10.75 -1.24
C HIS A 46 -13.54 -10.95 -2.24
N ALA A 47 -13.27 -11.54 -3.40
CA ALA A 47 -14.29 -11.85 -4.40
C ALA A 47 -13.96 -13.20 -5.07
N SER A 48 -14.83 -14.18 -4.90
CA SER A 48 -14.68 -15.53 -5.48
C SER A 48 -15.21 -15.63 -6.90
N ASP A 49 -16.11 -14.72 -7.29
CA ASP A 49 -16.78 -14.69 -8.59
C ASP A 49 -17.10 -13.24 -9.02
N GLU A 50 -17.65 -13.12 -10.22
CA GLU A 50 -18.00 -11.81 -10.81
C GLU A 50 -19.05 -11.06 -9.99
N ASN A 51 -20.04 -11.74 -9.44
CA ASN A 51 -21.10 -11.10 -8.66
C ASN A 51 -20.56 -10.60 -7.32
N GLY A 52 -19.72 -11.40 -6.66
CA GLY A 52 -18.99 -10.98 -5.47
C GLY A 52 -18.10 -9.76 -5.74
N LEU A 53 -17.44 -9.73 -6.91
CA LEU A 53 -16.62 -8.59 -7.30
C LEU A 53 -17.45 -7.33 -7.55
N LYS A 54 -18.60 -7.44 -8.23
CA LYS A 54 -19.54 -6.31 -8.40
C LYS A 54 -20.03 -5.76 -7.07
N ALA A 55 -20.43 -6.64 -6.17
CA ALA A 55 -20.87 -6.26 -4.83
C ALA A 55 -19.74 -5.58 -4.04
N LEU A 56 -18.52 -6.11 -4.15
CA LEU A 56 -17.34 -5.53 -3.51
C LEU A 56 -17.01 -4.14 -4.08
N ILE A 57 -17.07 -3.93 -5.39
CA ILE A 57 -16.83 -2.62 -6.01
C ILE A 57 -17.89 -1.62 -5.55
N GLY A 58 -19.18 -2.01 -5.56
CA GLY A 58 -20.28 -1.13 -5.15
C GLY A 58 -20.24 -0.75 -3.67
N ASN A 59 -20.00 -1.73 -2.79
CA ASN A 59 -20.09 -1.55 -1.34
C ASN A 59 -18.76 -1.15 -0.68
N GLY A 60 -17.63 -1.51 -1.30
CA GLY A 60 -16.30 -1.35 -0.72
C GLY A 60 -15.99 -2.33 0.42
N ILE A 61 -14.87 -2.09 1.09
CA ILE A 61 -14.42 -2.78 2.30
C ILE A 61 -14.06 -1.71 3.33
N SER A 62 -14.93 -1.49 4.30
CA SER A 62 -14.67 -0.48 5.34
C SER A 62 -13.59 -0.96 6.31
N PRO A 63 -12.62 -0.10 6.71
CA PRO A 63 -12.37 1.27 6.24
C PRO A 63 -11.38 1.34 5.06
N GLU A 64 -10.99 0.21 4.46
CA GLU A 64 -9.80 0.07 3.59
C GLU A 64 -10.06 0.48 2.14
N MET A 65 -11.24 0.15 1.61
CA MET A 65 -11.65 0.43 0.23
C MET A 65 -13.02 1.09 0.21
N PRO A 66 -13.13 2.34 -0.29
CA PRO A 66 -14.43 2.99 -0.43
C PRO A 66 -15.28 2.28 -1.50
N GLY A 67 -16.59 2.24 -1.29
CA GLY A 67 -17.53 1.75 -2.31
C GLY A 67 -17.72 2.75 -3.44
N ALA A 68 -17.94 2.25 -4.64
CA ALA A 68 -18.20 3.05 -5.84
C ALA A 68 -19.70 3.29 -6.04
N TRP A 69 -20.39 3.77 -5.00
CA TRP A 69 -21.85 4.01 -4.95
C TRP A 69 -22.34 5.05 -5.98
N TYR A 70 -21.44 5.81 -6.56
CA TYR A 70 -21.69 6.82 -7.61
C TYR A 70 -21.66 6.25 -9.02
N LEU A 71 -21.22 5.01 -9.22
CA LEU A 71 -21.28 4.30 -10.49
C LEU A 71 -22.61 3.56 -10.62
N THR A 72 -23.11 3.46 -11.86
CA THR A 72 -24.27 2.63 -12.19
C THR A 72 -23.90 1.13 -12.16
N ASP A 73 -24.90 0.27 -12.10
CA ASP A 73 -24.70 -1.20 -12.11
C ASP A 73 -23.98 -1.67 -13.39
N ASP A 74 -24.24 -1.05 -14.54
CA ASP A 74 -23.59 -1.36 -15.82
C ASP A 74 -22.11 -0.91 -15.81
N GLU A 75 -21.80 0.24 -15.22
CA GLU A 75 -20.43 0.72 -15.05
C GLU A 75 -19.65 -0.16 -14.07
N ILE A 76 -20.26 -0.54 -12.94
CA ILE A 76 -19.68 -1.49 -12.00
C ILE A 76 -19.42 -2.85 -12.69
N ALA A 77 -20.35 -3.32 -13.51
CA ALA A 77 -20.17 -4.56 -14.27
C ALA A 77 -19.02 -4.44 -15.27
N SER A 78 -18.87 -3.30 -15.93
CA SER A 78 -17.77 -3.03 -16.87
C SER A 78 -16.42 -2.99 -16.16
N VAL A 79 -16.34 -2.31 -15.00
CA VAL A 79 -15.12 -2.29 -14.15
C VAL A 79 -14.79 -3.70 -13.67
N ALA A 80 -15.77 -4.48 -13.19
CA ALA A 80 -15.57 -5.85 -12.75
C ALA A 80 -15.05 -6.73 -13.90
N GLY A 81 -15.65 -6.62 -15.08
CA GLY A 81 -15.19 -7.30 -16.30
C GLY A 81 -13.73 -6.98 -16.62
N TYR A 82 -13.33 -5.72 -16.56
CA TYR A 82 -11.93 -5.32 -16.76
C TYR A 82 -11.02 -5.92 -15.69
N VAL A 83 -11.37 -5.81 -14.40
CA VAL A 83 -10.57 -6.35 -13.29
C VAL A 83 -10.36 -7.86 -13.44
N LEU A 84 -11.36 -8.62 -13.88
CA LEU A 84 -11.21 -10.05 -14.14
C LEU A 84 -10.22 -10.34 -15.28
N THR A 85 -10.05 -9.43 -16.24
CA THR A 85 -9.03 -9.60 -17.29
C THR A 85 -7.61 -9.41 -16.74
N LEU A 86 -7.43 -8.63 -15.68
CA LEU A 86 -6.12 -8.39 -15.07
C LEU A 86 -5.50 -9.66 -14.49
N GLY A 87 -6.31 -10.59 -14.02
CA GLY A 87 -5.86 -11.90 -13.56
C GLY A 87 -5.27 -12.79 -14.66
N SER A 88 -5.61 -12.53 -15.91
CA SER A 88 -5.09 -13.22 -17.09
C SER A 88 -3.87 -12.51 -17.73
N VAL A 89 -3.59 -11.26 -17.33
CA VAL A 89 -2.39 -10.56 -17.80
C VAL A 89 -1.17 -11.26 -17.21
N PRO A 90 -0.16 -11.64 -18.02
CA PRO A 90 1.07 -12.21 -17.51
C PRO A 90 1.65 -11.30 -16.43
N ARG A 91 2.00 -11.88 -15.27
CA ARG A 91 2.68 -11.11 -14.23
C ARG A 91 3.89 -10.46 -14.87
N GLU A 92 4.09 -9.18 -14.59
CA GLU A 92 5.32 -8.49 -14.97
C GLU A 92 6.51 -9.38 -14.58
N LYS A 93 7.37 -9.71 -15.56
CA LYS A 93 8.57 -10.48 -15.28
C LYS A 93 9.46 -9.58 -14.42
N VAL A 94 9.57 -9.91 -13.14
CA VAL A 94 10.44 -9.19 -12.21
C VAL A 94 11.86 -9.65 -12.53
N PRO A 95 12.74 -8.77 -12.99
CA PRO A 95 14.16 -9.12 -13.14
C PRO A 95 14.78 -9.34 -11.77
N GLY A 96 15.81 -10.18 -11.69
CA GLY A 96 16.56 -10.44 -10.47
C GLY A 96 16.32 -11.85 -9.89
N ASP A 97 17.18 -12.21 -8.94
CA ASP A 97 17.16 -13.46 -8.19
C ASP A 97 16.57 -13.22 -6.80
N ALA A 98 15.36 -13.72 -6.55
CA ALA A 98 14.68 -13.59 -5.25
C ALA A 98 15.45 -14.28 -4.11
N THR A 99 16.25 -15.32 -4.40
CA THR A 99 17.07 -16.01 -3.39
C THR A 99 18.21 -15.12 -2.92
N HIS A 100 18.92 -14.48 -3.88
CA HIS A 100 19.93 -13.49 -3.55
C HIS A 100 19.30 -12.25 -2.91
N GLY A 101 18.11 -11.82 -3.36
CA GLY A 101 17.36 -10.72 -2.78
C GLY A 101 17.01 -10.92 -1.31
N ALA A 102 16.76 -12.16 -0.86
CA ALA A 102 16.60 -12.47 0.57
C ALA A 102 17.90 -12.18 1.35
N SER A 103 19.06 -12.46 0.77
CA SER A 103 20.35 -12.15 1.38
C SER A 103 20.59 -10.64 1.45
N VAL A 104 20.24 -9.91 0.37
CA VAL A 104 20.31 -8.43 0.33
C VAL A 104 19.38 -7.83 1.40
N TYR A 105 18.15 -8.36 1.56
CA TYR A 105 17.20 -7.95 2.60
C TYR A 105 17.80 -8.08 4.00
N ALA A 106 18.45 -9.19 4.27
CA ALA A 106 19.11 -9.44 5.57
C ALA A 106 20.32 -8.53 5.79
N GLN A 107 21.19 -8.36 4.79
CA GLN A 107 22.39 -7.51 4.86
C GLN A 107 22.04 -6.03 5.03
N ALA A 108 21.00 -5.55 4.34
CA ALA A 108 20.51 -4.20 4.47
C ALA A 108 19.70 -3.98 5.77
N ASN A 109 19.59 -4.99 6.65
CA ASN A 109 18.91 -4.93 7.94
C ASN A 109 17.45 -4.45 7.86
N CYS A 110 16.73 -4.78 6.78
CA CYS A 110 15.33 -4.34 6.59
C CYS A 110 14.41 -4.80 7.73
N GLY A 111 14.66 -5.99 8.30
CA GLY A 111 13.94 -6.55 9.44
C GLY A 111 14.05 -5.74 10.74
N MET A 112 15.02 -4.83 10.87
CA MET A 112 15.07 -3.92 12.03
C MET A 112 13.88 -2.95 12.07
N CYS A 113 13.27 -2.67 10.92
CA CYS A 113 12.15 -1.76 10.83
C CYS A 113 10.86 -2.46 10.36
N HIS A 114 10.96 -3.51 9.54
CA HIS A 114 9.83 -4.16 8.89
C HIS A 114 9.56 -5.56 9.46
N ILE A 115 8.27 -5.90 9.56
CA ILE A 115 7.85 -7.28 9.78
C ILE A 115 7.78 -7.98 8.42
N LEU A 116 8.30 -9.21 8.35
CA LEU A 116 8.14 -10.13 7.24
C LEU A 116 7.93 -11.53 7.76
N ALA A 117 6.83 -12.18 7.39
CA ALA A 117 6.43 -13.50 7.87
C ALA A 117 6.45 -13.62 9.40
N GLY A 118 6.00 -12.58 10.11
CA GLY A 118 5.91 -12.54 11.57
C GLY A 118 7.23 -12.26 12.28
N GLN A 119 8.34 -12.05 11.56
CA GLN A 119 9.64 -11.71 12.13
C GLN A 119 10.02 -10.27 11.84
N GLY A 120 10.74 -9.62 12.74
CA GLY A 120 11.22 -8.25 12.60
C GLY A 120 10.52 -7.27 13.53
N SER A 121 10.53 -5.99 13.14
CA SER A 121 9.99 -4.88 13.94
C SER A 121 8.85 -4.16 13.22
N CYS A 122 7.94 -3.58 14.00
CA CYS A 122 6.77 -2.86 13.49
C CYS A 122 7.01 -1.34 13.31
N VAL A 123 8.26 -0.89 13.25
CA VAL A 123 8.58 0.54 12.99
C VAL A 123 8.16 0.95 11.59
N GLY A 124 8.37 0.08 10.60
CA GLY A 124 7.90 0.23 9.23
C GLY A 124 6.66 -0.61 8.93
N PRO A 125 6.09 -0.49 7.71
CA PRO A 125 5.00 -1.34 7.25
C PRO A 125 5.35 -2.83 7.26
N ASP A 126 4.35 -3.69 7.50
CA ASP A 126 4.46 -5.13 7.32
C ASP A 126 4.62 -5.47 5.83
N LEU A 127 5.66 -6.23 5.50
CA LEU A 127 6.04 -6.65 4.16
C LEU A 127 5.58 -8.07 3.80
N THR A 128 4.90 -8.78 4.72
CA THR A 128 4.47 -10.18 4.52
C THR A 128 3.64 -10.38 3.26
N GLU A 129 2.84 -9.37 2.88
CA GLU A 129 2.00 -9.39 1.68
C GLU A 129 2.35 -8.25 0.69
N VAL A 130 3.55 -7.68 0.78
CA VAL A 130 3.88 -6.49 0.00
C VAL A 130 3.81 -6.74 -1.50
N GLY A 131 4.22 -7.92 -1.98
CA GLY A 131 4.16 -8.31 -3.38
C GLY A 131 2.75 -8.61 -3.90
N ALA A 132 1.75 -8.77 -3.00
CA ALA A 132 0.34 -8.82 -3.37
C ALA A 132 -0.29 -7.42 -3.47
N ARG A 133 0.35 -6.42 -2.84
CA ARG A 133 -0.18 -5.05 -2.73
C ARG A 133 0.53 -4.05 -3.64
N ARG A 134 1.76 -4.38 -4.10
CA ARG A 134 2.61 -3.47 -4.88
C ARG A 134 3.27 -4.20 -6.04
N GLY A 135 3.22 -3.60 -7.22
CA GLY A 135 3.95 -4.06 -8.39
C GLY A 135 5.46 -3.80 -8.26
N ALA A 136 6.26 -4.52 -9.06
CA ALA A 136 7.73 -4.44 -9.02
C ALA A 136 8.24 -3.01 -9.26
N THR A 137 7.68 -2.29 -10.22
CA THR A 137 8.04 -0.89 -10.51
C THR A 137 7.82 0.01 -9.28
N GLN A 138 6.70 -0.17 -8.57
CA GLN A 138 6.42 0.62 -7.39
C GLN A 138 7.31 0.25 -6.20
N LEU A 139 7.61 -1.04 -6.02
CA LEU A 139 8.57 -1.50 -5.01
C LEU A 139 9.93 -0.84 -5.24
N ARG A 140 10.42 -0.86 -6.48
CA ARG A 140 11.66 -0.20 -6.88
C ARG A 140 11.64 1.30 -6.56
N GLN A 141 10.59 2.01 -6.98
CA GLN A 141 10.45 3.44 -6.71
C GLN A 141 10.44 3.75 -5.22
N THR A 142 9.77 2.90 -4.40
CA THR A 142 9.75 3.07 -2.94
C THR A 142 11.13 2.83 -2.32
N LEU A 143 11.92 1.88 -2.82
CA LEU A 143 13.29 1.64 -2.35
C LEU A 143 14.23 2.79 -2.71
N GLN A 144 14.08 3.37 -3.89
CA GLN A 144 14.90 4.49 -4.36
C GLN A 144 14.48 5.83 -3.74
N HIS A 145 13.16 6.07 -3.64
CA HIS A 145 12.57 7.34 -3.22
C HIS A 145 11.50 7.12 -2.15
N PRO A 146 11.86 6.64 -0.94
CA PRO A 146 10.90 6.28 0.11
C PRO A 146 10.10 7.50 0.61
N GLU A 147 10.64 8.71 0.48
CA GLU A 147 9.98 9.97 0.87
C GLU A 147 8.73 10.29 0.01
N ARG A 148 8.64 9.71 -1.20
CA ARG A 148 7.53 9.98 -2.13
C ARG A 148 6.27 9.18 -1.83
N THR A 149 6.40 8.06 -1.12
CA THR A 149 5.31 7.08 -0.92
C THR A 149 5.15 6.67 0.54
N ILE A 150 5.18 7.64 1.45
CA ILE A 150 4.99 7.38 2.89
C ILE A 150 3.52 6.99 3.12
N PRO A 151 3.23 5.78 3.63
CA PRO A 151 1.87 5.39 3.97
C PRO A 151 1.32 6.28 5.09
N GLU A 152 0.00 6.54 5.08
CA GLU A 152 -0.65 7.47 6.01
C GLU A 152 -0.38 7.14 7.48
N GLY A 153 -0.38 5.86 7.86
CA GLY A 153 -0.09 5.39 9.21
C GLY A 153 1.39 5.51 9.64
N PHE A 154 2.28 6.01 8.76
CA PHE A 154 3.73 6.12 9.03
C PHE A 154 4.25 7.56 8.95
N MET A 155 3.38 8.55 9.10
CA MET A 155 3.76 9.95 9.14
C MET A 155 4.64 10.23 10.37
N LEU A 156 5.82 10.81 10.14
CA LEU A 156 6.66 11.30 11.22
C LEU A 156 6.13 12.63 11.78
N VAL A 157 6.21 12.75 13.09
CA VAL A 157 5.92 13.96 13.83
C VAL A 157 7.04 14.25 14.83
N GLU A 158 7.16 15.51 15.23
CA GLU A 158 8.03 15.97 16.30
C GLU A 158 7.19 16.77 17.30
N ALA A 159 7.13 16.30 18.54
CA ALA A 159 6.50 16.97 19.65
C ALA A 159 7.57 17.68 20.47
N VAL A 160 7.52 19.02 20.55
CA VAL A 160 8.41 19.82 21.36
C VAL A 160 7.74 20.08 22.71
N LEU A 161 8.38 19.65 23.78
CA LEU A 161 7.88 19.80 25.13
C LEU A 161 8.16 21.22 25.68
N SER A 162 7.44 21.60 26.73
CA SER A 162 7.66 22.91 27.41
C SER A 162 9.07 23.01 28.02
N SER A 163 9.74 21.90 28.34
CA SER A 163 11.14 21.82 28.75
C SER A 163 12.14 22.24 27.67
N GLY A 164 11.72 22.18 26.39
CA GLY A 164 12.60 22.35 25.23
C GLY A 164 13.06 21.01 24.62
N ASP A 165 12.85 19.89 25.30
CA ASP A 165 13.11 18.56 24.74
C ASP A 165 12.16 18.27 23.58
N SER A 166 12.56 17.38 22.67
CA SER A 166 11.69 16.94 21.60
C SER A 166 11.59 15.42 21.52
N ILE A 167 10.39 14.93 21.20
CA ILE A 167 10.12 13.53 20.92
C ILE A 167 9.73 13.42 19.45
N ARG A 168 10.52 12.66 18.69
CA ARG A 168 10.28 12.38 17.28
C ARG A 168 9.88 10.92 17.07
N GLY A 169 8.83 10.69 16.29
CA GLY A 169 8.37 9.34 16.01
C GLY A 169 7.19 9.32 15.05
N ILE A 170 6.63 8.13 14.89
CA ILE A 170 5.49 7.87 14.02
C ILE A 170 4.21 8.25 14.78
N ARG A 171 3.35 9.02 14.13
CA ARG A 171 2.01 9.33 14.61
C ARG A 171 1.17 8.07 14.62
N MET A 172 0.78 7.60 15.80
CA MET A 172 -0.06 6.42 15.96
C MET A 172 -1.54 6.79 15.99
N ASN A 173 -1.89 7.84 16.74
CA ASN A 173 -3.23 8.37 16.82
C ASN A 173 -3.17 9.89 17.06
N GLU A 174 -4.18 10.61 16.59
CA GLU A 174 -4.28 12.05 16.77
C GLU A 174 -5.75 12.48 16.70
N ASP A 175 -6.20 13.23 17.69
CA ASP A 175 -7.48 13.92 17.70
C ASP A 175 -7.28 15.44 17.91
N SER A 176 -8.35 16.17 18.20
CA SER A 176 -8.29 17.61 18.43
C SER A 176 -7.49 17.99 19.68
N PHE A 177 -7.38 17.12 20.67
CA PHE A 177 -6.84 17.41 22.01
C PHE A 177 -5.56 16.67 22.32
N SER A 178 -5.33 15.50 21.71
CA SER A 178 -4.24 14.61 22.04
C SER A 178 -3.51 14.06 20.83
N ILE A 179 -2.30 13.56 21.05
CA ILE A 179 -1.51 12.82 20.08
C ILE A 179 -0.77 11.66 20.75
N GLN A 180 -0.74 10.52 20.07
CA GLN A 180 0.11 9.39 20.44
C GLN A 180 1.21 9.22 19.40
N ILE A 181 2.43 9.09 19.89
CA ILE A 181 3.65 8.96 19.10
C ILE A 181 4.34 7.67 19.51
N ARG A 182 4.80 6.90 18.55
CA ARG A 182 5.72 5.78 18.75
C ARG A 182 7.09 6.18 18.19
N ASP A 183 8.11 6.23 19.03
CA ASP A 183 9.46 6.50 18.57
C ASP A 183 10.04 5.31 17.78
N LEU A 184 11.23 5.51 17.19
CA LEU A 184 11.87 4.47 16.37
C LEU A 184 12.44 3.30 17.22
N SER A 185 12.47 3.44 18.57
CA SER A 185 12.77 2.34 19.48
C SER A 185 11.55 1.50 19.85
N GLY A 186 10.36 1.92 19.39
CA GLY A 186 9.09 1.27 19.68
C GLY A 186 8.39 1.79 20.94
N ARG A 187 8.95 2.78 21.65
CA ARG A 187 8.35 3.34 22.84
C ARG A 187 7.20 4.27 22.51
N PHE A 188 6.09 4.15 23.27
CA PHE A 188 4.90 4.98 23.11
C PHE A 188 4.91 6.19 24.04
N TYR A 189 4.48 7.30 23.50
CA TYR A 189 4.26 8.56 24.21
C TYR A 189 2.86 9.07 23.89
N SER A 190 2.19 9.63 24.92
CA SER A 190 0.88 10.26 24.78
C SER A 190 0.95 11.66 25.35
N PHE A 191 0.54 12.66 24.58
CA PHE A 191 0.56 14.06 24.97
C PHE A 191 -0.80 14.70 24.77
N ARG A 192 -1.21 15.58 25.68
CA ARG A 192 -2.22 16.59 25.37
C ARG A 192 -1.56 17.67 24.52
N LYS A 193 -2.16 18.07 23.44
CA LYS A 193 -1.61 19.11 22.55
C LYS A 193 -1.39 20.44 23.25
N ALA A 194 -2.24 20.76 24.24
CA ALA A 194 -2.12 21.96 25.05
C ALA A 194 -0.84 21.99 25.92
N ASP A 195 -0.24 20.84 26.22
CA ASP A 195 0.98 20.74 27.05
C ASP A 195 2.26 20.80 26.20
N LEU A 196 2.12 20.78 24.87
CA LEU A 196 3.22 20.88 23.92
C LEU A 196 3.52 22.35 23.58
N LYS A 197 4.80 22.68 23.50
CA LYS A 197 5.25 23.96 22.95
C LYS A 197 4.99 24.04 21.44
N GLU A 198 5.19 22.89 20.74
CA GLU A 198 4.98 22.79 19.30
C GLU A 198 4.74 21.34 18.89
N LEU A 199 3.93 21.14 17.86
CA LEU A 199 3.74 19.83 17.20
C LEU A 199 3.96 19.99 15.69
N LYS A 200 5.05 19.42 15.19
CA LYS A 200 5.42 19.45 13.76
C LYS A 200 5.04 18.17 13.06
N LYS A 201 4.34 18.27 11.93
CA LYS A 201 4.07 17.16 11.00
C LYS A 201 5.15 17.18 9.92
N LEU A 202 6.03 16.17 9.93
CA LEU A 202 7.19 16.10 9.05
C LEU A 202 6.80 15.42 7.72
N ARG A 203 6.11 16.17 6.86
CA ARG A 203 5.66 15.67 5.55
C ARG A 203 6.86 15.44 4.63
N GLY A 204 6.85 14.33 3.87
CA GLY A 204 7.94 13.97 2.97
C GLY A 204 9.24 13.54 3.69
N VAL A 205 9.19 13.31 5.01
CA VAL A 205 10.32 12.83 5.79
C VAL A 205 10.03 11.42 6.28
N THR A 206 10.95 10.50 6.00
CA THR A 206 10.85 9.09 6.39
C THR A 206 12.14 8.62 7.07
N PRO A 207 12.06 7.69 8.06
CA PRO A 207 13.25 7.04 8.60
C PRO A 207 13.83 5.98 7.65
N MET A 208 13.06 5.53 6.63
CA MET A 208 13.54 4.59 5.64
C MET A 208 14.61 5.23 4.77
N PRO A 209 15.83 4.66 4.70
CA PRO A 209 16.90 5.21 3.84
C PRO A 209 16.56 4.99 2.36
N SER A 210 17.11 5.85 1.49
CA SER A 210 17.13 5.59 0.06
C SER A 210 18.20 4.54 -0.27
N TYR A 211 17.83 3.59 -1.11
CA TYR A 211 18.72 2.56 -1.63
C TYR A 211 19.17 2.86 -3.08
N GLU A 212 18.97 4.08 -3.57
CA GLU A 212 19.35 4.48 -4.93
C GLU A 212 20.86 4.37 -5.17
N SER A 213 21.67 4.70 -4.17
CA SER A 213 23.14 4.63 -4.23
C SER A 213 23.75 3.60 -3.26
N GLY A 214 22.92 3.01 -2.39
CA GLY A 214 23.38 2.08 -1.36
C GLY A 214 23.44 0.62 -1.81
N LEU A 215 22.80 0.28 -2.93
CA LEU A 215 22.79 -1.04 -3.56
C LEU A 215 23.22 -0.91 -5.02
N SER A 216 23.86 -1.93 -5.55
CA SER A 216 24.09 -2.06 -6.99
C SER A 216 22.75 -2.27 -7.72
N ALA A 217 22.74 -2.03 -9.03
CA ALA A 217 21.53 -2.25 -9.84
C ALA A 217 21.05 -3.71 -9.75
N THR A 218 21.97 -4.68 -9.71
CA THR A 218 21.66 -6.11 -9.58
C THR A 218 21.05 -6.42 -8.20
N GLU A 219 21.65 -5.94 -7.12
CA GLU A 219 21.11 -6.14 -5.77
C GLU A 219 19.74 -5.50 -5.60
N LEU A 220 19.51 -4.33 -6.22
CA LEU A 220 18.19 -3.69 -6.21
C LEU A 220 17.17 -4.51 -6.99
N ASP A 221 17.52 -5.09 -8.15
CA ASP A 221 16.67 -5.99 -8.91
C ASP A 221 16.32 -7.24 -8.11
N ASP A 222 17.31 -7.86 -7.47
CA ASP A 222 17.15 -9.06 -6.66
C ASP A 222 16.27 -8.79 -5.43
N LEU A 223 16.47 -7.66 -4.75
CA LEU A 223 15.64 -7.25 -3.62
C LEU A 223 14.19 -7.00 -4.04
N VAL A 224 13.97 -6.36 -5.21
CA VAL A 224 12.62 -6.16 -5.77
C VAL A 224 11.98 -7.50 -6.10
N ALA A 225 12.72 -8.45 -6.70
CA ALA A 225 12.23 -9.80 -6.98
C ALA A 225 11.83 -10.53 -5.71
N TYR A 226 12.65 -10.44 -4.65
CA TYR A 226 12.35 -11.02 -3.33
C TYR A 226 11.07 -10.43 -2.72
N LEU A 227 10.96 -9.10 -2.68
CA LEU A 227 9.78 -8.43 -2.11
C LEU A 227 8.51 -8.68 -2.94
N ALA A 228 8.61 -8.74 -4.25
CA ALA A 228 7.49 -9.07 -5.14
C ALA A 228 6.96 -10.50 -4.94
N ALA A 229 7.83 -11.41 -4.46
CA ALA A 229 7.46 -12.78 -4.10
C ALA A 229 6.71 -12.88 -2.75
N GLN A 230 6.76 -11.86 -1.90
CA GLN A 230 6.08 -11.86 -0.58
C GLN A 230 4.58 -11.59 -0.76
N ARG A 231 3.77 -12.65 -0.78
CA ARG A 231 2.33 -12.60 -1.09
C ARG A 231 1.44 -13.11 0.03
N GLY A 232 1.98 -13.29 1.23
CA GLY A 232 1.29 -13.88 2.36
C GLY A 232 1.22 -15.41 2.29
N PRO A 233 0.63 -16.02 3.32
CA PRO A 233 0.39 -17.46 3.32
C PRO A 233 -0.59 -17.83 2.19
N SER A 234 -0.29 -18.90 1.49
CA SER A 234 -1.14 -19.51 0.44
C SER A 234 -2.32 -20.27 1.03
#